data_fc29829c3ebba834479c09f4ea8fa9e8
#
_entry.id   fc29829c3ebba834479c09f4ea8fa9e8
#
_cell.length_a   1.000
_cell.length_b   1.000
_cell.length_c   1.000
_cell.angle_alpha   90.00
_cell.angle_beta   90.00
_cell.angle_gamma   90.00
#
_symmetry.space_group_name_H-M   'P 1'
#
loop_
_entity.id
_entity.type
_entity.pdbx_description
1 polymer ?
#
loop_
_entity_poly.entity_id
_entity_poly.type
_entity_poly.pdbx_seq_one_letter_code
_entity_poly.pdbx_strand_id
1 'polypeptide(L)'
;KGGNWPNAANINPAAFVDGLFSCDVWDGSGSARSITNGIDLSTKEGLVWIKKRSGSAQHTLQDTVRGATKHIRSSGDSSESTEAQTITAFNSNGFSLGTDDLVNASSSEYVGWTFRSQPKFFDIVTYTGDGQDGGRAISHNLGSVPGMMWVKRTSSSRDWTVYHRGNTAAPETDVLKLNTGDATSDLGSAWYDTEPTASVFTIGDQIGVNANNETYVAYLFAHNNDDGGFGEPGDQDIIKC
;
A
#
# COMPACT_ATOMS: atom_id res chain seq x y z
N LYS A 1 41.29 1.12 -17.03
CA LYS A 1 41.01 1.80 -15.73
C LYS A 1 39.92 0.97 -15.08
N GLY A 2 40.27 0.16 -14.06
CA GLY A 2 39.29 -0.62 -13.30
C GLY A 2 38.43 0.33 -12.48
N GLY A 3 37.14 0.36 -12.74
CA GLY A 3 36.17 0.98 -11.86
C GLY A 3 36.16 0.20 -10.54
N ASN A 4 36.24 0.91 -9.43
CA ASN A 4 36.02 0.34 -8.11
C ASN A 4 34.53 -0.06 -8.05
N TRP A 5 34.24 -1.32 -8.28
CA TRP A 5 32.93 -1.87 -7.95
C TRP A 5 32.80 -1.89 -6.44
N PRO A 6 31.69 -1.42 -5.85
CA PRO A 6 31.50 -1.52 -4.42
C PRO A 6 31.64 -2.99 -3.99
N ASN A 7 32.40 -3.20 -2.93
CA ASN A 7 32.60 -4.52 -2.38
C ASN A 7 31.25 -5.08 -1.91
N ALA A 8 30.90 -6.27 -2.34
CA ALA A 8 29.62 -6.94 -2.02
C ALA A 8 29.29 -6.96 -0.50
N ALA A 9 30.29 -6.79 0.36
CA ALA A 9 30.13 -6.69 1.81
C ALA A 9 29.46 -5.36 2.28
N ASN A 10 29.42 -4.33 1.45
CA ASN A 10 28.82 -3.01 1.77
C ASN A 10 27.48 -2.78 1.10
N ILE A 11 26.97 -3.77 0.39
CA ILE A 11 25.66 -3.68 -0.25
C ILE A 11 24.61 -4.05 0.80
N ASN A 12 23.83 -3.08 1.26
CA ASN A 12 22.65 -3.35 2.08
C ASN A 12 21.57 -4.02 1.22
N PRO A 13 21.30 -5.34 1.36
CA PRO A 13 20.29 -6.03 0.53
C PRO A 13 18.89 -5.42 0.67
N ALA A 14 18.65 -4.69 1.75
CA ALA A 14 17.39 -3.98 1.99
C ALA A 14 17.22 -2.72 1.12
N ALA A 15 18.25 -2.30 0.39
CA ALA A 15 18.22 -1.13 -0.48
C ALA A 15 18.00 -1.45 -1.97
N PHE A 16 17.83 -2.74 -2.32
CA PHE A 16 17.55 -3.13 -3.70
C PHE A 16 16.05 -3.28 -3.94
N VAL A 17 15.59 -2.83 -5.09
CA VAL A 17 14.20 -2.98 -5.55
C VAL A 17 13.72 -4.43 -5.44
N ASP A 18 14.57 -5.38 -5.78
CA ASP A 18 14.28 -6.83 -5.73
C ASP A 18 13.87 -7.33 -4.32
N GLY A 19 14.31 -6.65 -3.27
CA GLY A 19 13.92 -6.96 -1.89
C GLY A 19 12.72 -6.14 -1.38
N LEU A 20 12.17 -5.23 -2.19
CA LEU A 20 11.14 -4.28 -1.78
C LEU A 20 9.86 -4.38 -2.60
N PHE A 21 9.99 -4.68 -3.88
CA PHE A 21 8.87 -4.77 -4.81
C PHE A 21 9.02 -5.97 -5.72
N SER A 22 7.91 -6.67 -5.93
CA SER A 22 7.80 -7.72 -6.94
C SER A 22 6.46 -7.64 -7.67
N CYS A 23 6.47 -8.03 -8.94
CA CYS A 23 5.29 -8.23 -9.76
C CYS A 23 5.30 -9.66 -10.30
N ASP A 24 4.44 -10.49 -9.77
CA ASP A 24 4.39 -11.92 -10.05
C ASP A 24 3.14 -12.29 -10.82
N VAL A 25 3.25 -13.26 -11.71
CA VAL A 25 2.11 -13.86 -12.42
C VAL A 25 2.08 -15.36 -12.16
N TRP A 26 0.87 -15.91 -12.02
CA TRP A 26 0.71 -17.35 -11.84
C TRP A 26 -0.62 -17.87 -12.37
N ASP A 27 -0.64 -19.14 -12.71
CA ASP A 27 -1.88 -19.88 -12.98
C ASP A 27 -2.39 -20.45 -11.66
N GLY A 28 -3.67 -20.23 -11.37
CA GLY A 28 -4.32 -20.80 -10.19
C GLY A 28 -4.40 -22.33 -10.27
N SER A 29 -4.13 -22.96 -9.14
CA SER A 29 -4.14 -24.43 -9.03
C SER A 29 -5.38 -25.01 -8.38
N GLY A 30 -6.19 -24.17 -7.71
CA GLY A 30 -7.29 -24.64 -6.85
C GLY A 30 -6.84 -25.39 -5.60
N SER A 31 -5.53 -25.43 -5.32
CA SER A 31 -4.93 -26.08 -4.16
C SER A 31 -3.97 -25.14 -3.45
N ALA A 32 -3.84 -25.26 -2.13
CA ALA A 32 -2.96 -24.43 -1.36
C ALA A 32 -1.52 -24.46 -1.90
N ARG A 33 -0.88 -23.30 -2.02
CA ARG A 33 0.47 -23.14 -2.58
C ARG A 33 1.16 -21.90 -2.03
N SER A 34 2.46 -21.79 -2.26
CA SER A 34 3.22 -20.57 -2.01
C SER A 34 3.65 -19.90 -3.30
N ILE A 35 3.63 -18.58 -3.30
CA ILE A 35 4.28 -17.72 -4.29
C ILE A 35 5.59 -17.26 -3.69
N THR A 36 6.69 -17.61 -4.37
CA THR A 36 8.05 -17.29 -3.94
C THR A 36 8.57 -16.16 -4.81
N ASN A 37 8.78 -14.99 -4.24
CA ASN A 37 9.18 -13.78 -4.98
C ASN A 37 10.38 -13.05 -4.35
N GLY A 38 10.99 -13.62 -3.31
CA GLY A 38 12.16 -13.06 -2.64
C GLY A 38 11.85 -11.95 -1.62
N ILE A 39 10.59 -11.53 -1.47
CA ILE A 39 10.21 -10.48 -0.54
C ILE A 39 9.94 -11.07 0.85
N ASP A 40 10.66 -10.59 1.85
CA ASP A 40 10.41 -10.98 3.25
C ASP A 40 9.22 -10.20 3.82
N LEU A 41 8.12 -10.91 4.04
CA LEU A 41 6.89 -10.44 4.66
C LEU A 41 6.65 -11.04 6.05
N SER A 42 7.55 -11.93 6.52
CA SER A 42 7.43 -12.58 7.84
C SER A 42 8.05 -11.74 8.96
N THR A 43 9.07 -10.96 8.65
CA THR A 43 9.77 -10.08 9.62
C THR A 43 9.62 -8.60 9.29
N LYS A 44 9.07 -8.29 8.13
CA LYS A 44 8.85 -6.94 7.64
C LYS A 44 7.39 -6.72 7.27
N GLU A 45 6.91 -5.51 7.47
CA GLU A 45 5.59 -5.13 7.01
C GLU A 45 5.54 -5.05 5.47
N GLY A 46 4.38 -5.32 4.91
CA GLY A 46 4.18 -5.25 3.48
C GLY A 46 2.74 -5.50 3.05
N LEU A 47 2.48 -5.12 1.82
CA LEU A 47 1.21 -5.25 1.12
C LEU A 47 1.35 -6.24 -0.03
N VAL A 48 0.38 -7.14 -0.17
CA VAL A 48 0.19 -7.96 -1.38
C VAL A 48 -1.15 -7.58 -2.01
N TRP A 49 -1.10 -7.11 -3.23
CA TRP A 49 -2.25 -6.73 -4.03
C TRP A 49 -2.42 -7.72 -5.18
N ILE A 50 -3.52 -8.47 -5.21
CA ILE A 50 -3.77 -9.54 -6.20
C ILE A 50 -4.95 -9.18 -7.08
N LYS A 51 -4.83 -9.52 -8.37
CA LYS A 51 -5.89 -9.41 -9.37
C LYS A 51 -5.96 -10.67 -10.23
N LYS A 52 -7.15 -11.26 -10.32
CA LYS A 52 -7.47 -12.27 -11.33
C LYS A 52 -7.48 -11.63 -12.71
N ARG A 53 -6.66 -12.12 -13.64
CA ARG A 53 -6.53 -11.60 -15.01
C ARG A 53 -7.56 -12.21 -15.96
N SER A 54 -7.91 -13.47 -15.73
CA SER A 54 -8.92 -14.19 -16.52
C SER A 54 -10.31 -13.93 -15.97
N GLY A 55 -11.13 -13.16 -16.69
CA GLY A 55 -12.50 -12.82 -16.29
C GLY A 55 -12.62 -11.64 -15.32
N SER A 56 -13.85 -11.32 -14.93
CA SER A 56 -14.15 -10.24 -14.01
C SER A 56 -14.10 -10.72 -12.56
N ALA A 57 -13.15 -10.21 -11.78
CA ALA A 57 -13.10 -10.42 -10.34
C ALA A 57 -12.64 -9.14 -9.65
N GLN A 58 -12.99 -8.97 -8.39
CA GLN A 58 -12.52 -7.86 -7.59
C GLN A 58 -11.01 -7.98 -7.35
N HIS A 59 -10.34 -6.85 -7.19
CA HIS A 59 -9.00 -6.82 -6.65
C HIS A 59 -9.03 -7.17 -5.16
N THR A 60 -7.97 -7.76 -4.64
CA THR A 60 -7.82 -8.03 -3.21
C THR A 60 -6.48 -7.50 -2.68
N LEU A 61 -6.53 -6.76 -1.60
CA LEU A 61 -5.37 -6.20 -0.90
C LEU A 61 -5.31 -6.79 0.50
N GLN A 62 -4.19 -7.41 0.83
CA GLN A 62 -3.91 -7.99 2.14
C GLN A 62 -2.53 -7.52 2.60
N ASP A 63 -2.41 -7.13 3.85
CA ASP A 63 -1.15 -6.65 4.40
C ASP A 63 -0.84 -7.31 5.74
N THR A 64 0.42 -7.25 6.10
CA THR A 64 0.95 -7.89 7.31
C THR A 64 0.47 -7.23 8.60
N VAL A 65 0.09 -5.93 8.55
CA VAL A 65 -0.34 -5.16 9.72
C VAL A 65 -1.75 -5.58 10.16
N ARG A 66 -2.67 -5.76 9.21
CA ARG A 66 -4.01 -6.28 9.49
C ARG A 66 -4.01 -7.81 9.66
N GLY A 67 -3.03 -8.48 9.07
CA GLY A 67 -2.82 -9.93 9.16
C GLY A 67 -3.34 -10.70 7.95
N ALA A 68 -2.87 -11.92 7.82
CA ALA A 68 -3.32 -12.87 6.81
C ALA A 68 -4.83 -13.11 6.93
N THR A 69 -5.46 -13.52 5.82
CA THR A 69 -6.90 -13.75 5.67
C THR A 69 -7.79 -12.50 5.67
N LYS A 70 -7.31 -11.36 6.12
CA LYS A 70 -8.04 -10.10 6.10
C LYS A 70 -7.81 -9.34 4.81
N HIS A 71 -8.85 -9.16 4.01
CA HIS A 71 -8.73 -8.46 2.73
C HIS A 71 -9.68 -7.27 2.60
N ILE A 72 -9.25 -6.31 1.82
CA ILE A 72 -10.05 -5.19 1.32
C ILE A 72 -9.96 -5.16 -0.21
N ARG A 73 -10.91 -4.47 -0.85
CA ARG A 73 -11.00 -4.41 -2.32
C ARG A 73 -10.72 -3.00 -2.80
N SER A 74 -9.73 -2.82 -3.69
CA SER A 74 -9.45 -1.51 -4.28
C SER A 74 -10.47 -1.08 -5.34
N SER A 75 -11.25 -2.02 -5.85
CA SER A 75 -12.28 -1.81 -6.87
C SER A 75 -13.69 -1.61 -6.30
N GLY A 76 -13.83 -1.44 -4.99
CA GLY A 76 -15.12 -1.26 -4.34
C GLY A 76 -15.00 -0.56 -2.99
N ASP A 77 -16.15 -0.26 -2.40
CA ASP A 77 -16.29 0.47 -1.14
C ASP A 77 -16.44 -0.42 0.09
N SER A 78 -16.57 -1.74 -0.08
CA SER A 78 -16.83 -2.69 1.00
C SER A 78 -15.81 -2.57 2.14
N SER A 79 -16.26 -2.85 3.35
CA SER A 79 -15.40 -2.99 4.53
C SER A 79 -14.42 -4.16 4.41
N GLU A 80 -13.51 -4.29 5.36
CA GLU A 80 -12.66 -5.47 5.50
C GLU A 80 -13.50 -6.73 5.63
N SER A 81 -13.07 -7.78 4.96
CA SER A 81 -13.63 -9.13 5.08
C SER A 81 -12.54 -10.10 5.51
N THR A 82 -12.94 -11.14 6.23
CA THR A 82 -12.06 -12.25 6.59
C THR A 82 -12.39 -13.45 5.72
N GLU A 83 -11.40 -13.93 4.94
CA GLU A 83 -11.53 -15.11 4.09
C GLU A 83 -10.30 -16.01 4.29
N ALA A 84 -10.53 -17.13 4.93
CA ALA A 84 -9.47 -18.04 5.39
C ALA A 84 -8.65 -18.66 4.25
N GLN A 85 -9.14 -18.64 3.02
CA GLN A 85 -8.54 -19.31 1.88
C GLN A 85 -7.93 -18.34 0.85
N THR A 86 -7.79 -17.06 1.18
CA THR A 86 -7.05 -16.07 0.37
C THR A 86 -5.54 -16.17 0.67
N ILE A 87 -4.87 -15.10 1.10
CA ILE A 87 -3.50 -15.21 1.63
C ILE A 87 -3.59 -15.84 3.02
N THR A 88 -2.95 -16.99 3.20
CA THR A 88 -3.00 -17.77 4.44
C THR A 88 -1.80 -17.51 5.34
N ALA A 89 -0.68 -17.05 4.77
CA ALA A 89 0.52 -16.68 5.51
C ALA A 89 1.40 -15.71 4.71
N PHE A 90 2.11 -14.86 5.44
CA PHE A 90 3.20 -14.05 4.94
C PHE A 90 4.52 -14.73 5.29
N ASN A 91 5.39 -14.94 4.31
CA ASN A 91 6.58 -15.75 4.41
C ASN A 91 7.88 -14.92 4.31
N SER A 92 9.00 -15.50 4.62
CA SER A 92 10.32 -14.84 4.50
C SER A 92 10.78 -14.60 3.06
N ASN A 93 10.05 -15.16 2.08
CA ASN A 93 10.37 -15.02 0.65
C ASN A 93 9.13 -14.96 -0.24
N GLY A 94 8.04 -14.39 0.27
CA GLY A 94 6.77 -14.29 -0.44
C GLY A 94 5.57 -14.53 0.45
N PHE A 95 4.56 -15.23 -0.06
CA PHE A 95 3.30 -15.48 0.64
C PHE A 95 2.66 -16.82 0.25
N SER A 96 1.79 -17.34 1.11
CA SER A 96 1.03 -18.57 0.87
C SER A 96 -0.42 -18.26 0.50
N LEU A 97 -0.94 -18.99 -0.47
CA LEU A 97 -2.31 -18.92 -0.94
C LEU A 97 -3.11 -20.15 -0.50
N GLY A 98 -4.35 -19.95 -0.14
CA GLY A 98 -5.34 -21.01 0.00
C GLY A 98 -5.98 -21.37 -1.35
N THR A 99 -7.27 -21.69 -1.31
CA THR A 99 -8.04 -22.20 -2.46
C THR A 99 -9.07 -21.20 -2.98
N ASP A 100 -9.15 -20.01 -2.40
CA ASP A 100 -10.16 -19.01 -2.76
C ASP A 100 -10.01 -18.52 -4.20
N ASP A 101 -11.15 -18.34 -4.86
CA ASP A 101 -11.23 -17.92 -6.27
C ASP A 101 -10.68 -16.50 -6.53
N LEU A 102 -10.59 -15.66 -5.52
CA LEU A 102 -9.97 -14.33 -5.65
C LEU A 102 -8.47 -14.40 -5.92
N VAL A 103 -7.81 -15.49 -5.53
CA VAL A 103 -6.35 -15.60 -5.55
C VAL A 103 -5.82 -16.86 -6.24
N ASN A 104 -6.59 -17.98 -6.33
CA ASN A 104 -6.02 -19.26 -6.73
C ASN A 104 -7.03 -20.26 -7.35
N ALA A 105 -8.11 -19.80 -8.00
CA ALA A 105 -9.02 -20.70 -8.70
C ALA A 105 -8.31 -21.50 -9.79
N SER A 106 -8.62 -22.79 -9.90
CA SER A 106 -8.08 -23.65 -10.97
C SER A 106 -8.34 -23.06 -12.36
N SER A 107 -7.34 -23.13 -13.23
CA SER A 107 -7.40 -22.66 -14.62
C SER A 107 -7.66 -21.14 -14.77
N SER A 108 -7.40 -20.37 -13.76
CA SER A 108 -7.48 -18.91 -13.79
C SER A 108 -6.09 -18.28 -13.68
N GLU A 109 -5.89 -17.15 -14.34
CA GLU A 109 -4.63 -16.42 -14.34
C GLU A 109 -4.69 -15.26 -13.35
N TYR A 110 -3.58 -15.01 -12.66
CA TYR A 110 -3.43 -13.98 -11.65
C TYR A 110 -2.20 -13.11 -11.87
N VAL A 111 -2.24 -11.93 -11.33
CA VAL A 111 -1.08 -11.06 -11.09
C VAL A 111 -1.11 -10.59 -9.65
N GLY A 112 0.05 -10.50 -9.02
CA GLY A 112 0.23 -9.94 -7.68
C GLY A 112 1.36 -8.93 -7.66
N TRP A 113 1.14 -7.83 -6.96
CA TRP A 113 2.14 -6.83 -6.66
C TRP A 113 2.42 -6.89 -5.17
N THR A 114 3.68 -7.07 -4.81
CA THR A 114 4.15 -7.11 -3.42
C THR A 114 4.95 -5.87 -3.13
N PHE A 115 4.56 -5.11 -2.10
CA PHE A 115 5.28 -3.94 -1.60
C PHE A 115 5.74 -4.25 -0.17
N ARG A 116 7.03 -4.18 0.10
CA ARG A 116 7.58 -4.30 1.44
C ARG A 116 7.80 -2.91 2.03
N SER A 117 7.40 -2.70 3.29
CA SER A 117 7.65 -1.44 3.99
C SER A 117 9.15 -1.18 4.12
N GLN A 118 9.54 0.02 3.71
CA GLN A 118 10.90 0.54 3.79
C GLN A 118 10.85 2.06 3.77
N PRO A 119 11.58 2.76 4.65
CA PRO A 119 11.72 4.21 4.57
C PRO A 119 12.08 4.69 3.17
N LYS A 120 11.45 5.78 2.75
CA LYS A 120 11.57 6.42 1.43
C LYS A 120 11.04 5.57 0.26
N PHE A 121 10.24 4.55 0.54
CA PHE A 121 9.60 3.71 -0.46
C PHE A 121 8.10 3.54 -0.16
N PHE A 122 7.75 2.77 0.88
CA PHE A 122 6.39 2.38 1.18
C PHE A 122 6.19 2.20 2.70
N ASP A 123 5.03 2.59 3.20
CA ASP A 123 4.66 2.39 4.61
C ASP A 123 3.17 2.04 4.77
N ILE A 124 2.83 1.40 5.87
CA ILE A 124 1.46 0.99 6.21
C ILE A 124 1.14 1.52 7.60
N VAL A 125 0.04 2.23 7.71
CA VAL A 125 -0.43 2.78 9.00
C VAL A 125 -1.87 2.36 9.24
N THR A 126 -2.16 1.89 10.46
CA THR A 126 -3.54 1.67 10.91
C THR A 126 -3.87 2.61 12.06
N TYR A 127 -5.10 3.11 12.10
CA TYR A 127 -5.57 3.98 13.17
C TYR A 127 -7.09 3.88 13.37
N THR A 128 -7.55 4.37 14.52
CA THR A 128 -8.98 4.54 14.80
C THR A 128 -9.34 6.01 14.68
N GLY A 129 -10.39 6.35 13.96
CA GLY A 129 -10.90 7.71 13.85
C GLY A 129 -11.47 8.20 15.17
N ASP A 130 -11.37 9.50 15.41
CA ASP A 130 -11.96 10.16 16.60
C ASP A 130 -13.09 11.13 16.25
N GLY A 131 -13.33 11.37 14.96
CA GLY A 131 -14.40 12.24 14.45
C GLY A 131 -14.22 13.71 14.81
N GLN A 132 -13.05 14.13 15.25
CA GLN A 132 -12.81 15.52 15.66
C GLN A 132 -12.38 16.39 14.49
N ASP A 133 -12.96 17.59 14.44
CA ASP A 133 -12.50 18.66 13.56
C ASP A 133 -11.46 19.48 14.32
N GLY A 134 -10.21 19.37 13.94
CA GLY A 134 -9.12 20.07 14.63
C GLY A 134 -7.73 19.72 14.11
N GLY A 135 -7.66 18.98 13.02
CA GLY A 135 -6.39 18.61 12.40
C GLY A 135 -5.62 17.60 13.23
N ARG A 136 -5.97 16.32 13.12
CA ARG A 136 -5.29 15.24 13.82
C ARG A 136 -4.08 14.73 13.04
N ALA A 137 -2.91 14.76 13.65
CA ALA A 137 -1.69 14.19 13.09
C ALA A 137 -1.67 12.65 13.24
N ILE A 138 -1.46 11.94 12.13
CA ILE A 138 -1.23 10.50 12.09
C ILE A 138 0.23 10.26 11.76
N SER A 139 0.96 9.64 12.68
CA SER A 139 2.39 9.34 12.51
C SER A 139 2.61 8.19 11.51
N HIS A 140 3.72 8.28 10.77
CA HIS A 140 4.17 7.24 9.87
C HIS A 140 5.71 7.12 9.85
N ASN A 141 6.22 6.00 9.31
CA ASN A 141 7.65 5.71 9.26
C ASN A 141 8.22 5.79 7.82
N LEU A 142 7.50 6.44 6.90
CA LEU A 142 7.94 6.57 5.52
C LEU A 142 9.27 7.32 5.40
N GLY A 143 9.59 8.24 6.33
CA GLY A 143 10.86 8.97 6.37
C GLY A 143 11.07 9.93 5.20
N SER A 144 10.02 10.19 4.43
CA SER A 144 9.91 11.20 3.36
C SER A 144 8.48 11.67 3.25
N VAL A 145 8.26 12.82 2.61
CA VAL A 145 6.91 13.30 2.31
C VAL A 145 6.22 12.30 1.39
N PRO A 146 5.00 11.81 1.70
CA PRO A 146 4.27 10.94 0.80
C PRO A 146 3.97 11.62 -0.53
N GLY A 147 4.22 10.93 -1.63
CA GLY A 147 3.75 11.36 -2.95
C GLY A 147 2.29 10.97 -3.19
N MET A 148 1.88 9.85 -2.60
CA MET A 148 0.52 9.35 -2.69
C MET A 148 0.15 8.62 -1.41
N MET A 149 -1.12 8.76 -0.97
CA MET A 149 -1.68 8.02 0.16
C MET A 149 -3.05 7.45 -0.23
N TRP A 150 -3.28 6.18 0.07
CA TRP A 150 -4.58 5.53 -0.07
C TRP A 150 -5.13 5.23 1.31
N VAL A 151 -6.22 5.85 1.68
CA VAL A 151 -6.88 5.62 2.97
C VAL A 151 -8.18 4.86 2.76
N LYS A 152 -8.36 3.78 3.52
CA LYS A 152 -9.55 2.95 3.50
C LYS A 152 -10.10 2.74 4.90
N ARG A 153 -11.39 3.04 5.09
CA ARG A 153 -12.13 2.60 6.27
C ARG A 153 -12.33 1.09 6.22
N THR A 154 -11.89 0.39 7.27
CA THR A 154 -11.90 -1.08 7.35
C THR A 154 -13.13 -1.63 8.08
N SER A 155 -13.66 -0.90 9.05
CA SER A 155 -14.78 -1.35 9.90
C SER A 155 -16.16 -1.27 9.25
N SER A 156 -16.34 -0.40 8.25
CA SER A 156 -17.60 -0.26 7.51
C SER A 156 -17.37 0.24 6.09
N SER A 157 -18.39 0.09 5.23
CA SER A 157 -18.29 0.45 3.79
C SER A 157 -18.08 1.94 3.60
N ARG A 158 -17.08 2.30 2.81
CA ARG A 158 -16.79 3.66 2.37
C ARG A 158 -15.83 3.64 1.20
N ASP A 159 -15.95 4.60 0.28
CA ASP A 159 -14.98 4.81 -0.78
C ASP A 159 -13.58 5.03 -0.22
N TRP A 160 -12.58 4.66 -0.99
CA TRP A 160 -11.19 5.01 -0.75
C TRP A 160 -11.01 6.52 -0.89
N THR A 161 -10.30 7.12 0.05
CA THR A 161 -9.88 8.52 -0.02
C THR A 161 -8.40 8.55 -0.38
N VAL A 162 -8.06 9.28 -1.44
CA VAL A 162 -6.70 9.30 -1.98
C VAL A 162 -6.16 10.72 -2.01
N TYR A 163 -4.97 10.88 -1.46
CA TYR A 163 -4.10 12.04 -1.66
C TYR A 163 -3.09 11.72 -2.76
N HIS A 164 -2.83 12.67 -3.65
CA HIS A 164 -1.75 12.56 -4.63
C HIS A 164 -1.15 13.93 -4.88
N ARG A 165 0.16 14.08 -4.62
CA ARG A 165 0.88 15.37 -4.68
C ARG A 165 0.81 16.10 -6.03
N GLY A 166 0.63 15.37 -7.12
CA GLY A 166 0.51 15.91 -8.47
C GLY A 166 -0.92 16.08 -8.96
N ASN A 167 -1.93 15.95 -8.07
CA ASN A 167 -3.33 16.04 -8.46
C ASN A 167 -3.72 17.46 -8.89
N THR A 168 -3.43 18.45 -8.06
CA THR A 168 -3.70 19.87 -8.29
C THR A 168 -2.54 20.73 -7.79
N ALA A 169 -2.67 22.04 -7.86
CA ALA A 169 -1.70 22.99 -7.31
C ALA A 169 -1.72 23.06 -5.77
N ALA A 170 -2.82 22.60 -5.15
CA ALA A 170 -3.01 22.53 -3.70
C ALA A 170 -3.59 21.15 -3.33
N PRO A 171 -2.80 20.06 -3.45
CA PRO A 171 -3.29 18.69 -3.30
C PRO A 171 -3.78 18.36 -1.89
N GLU A 172 -3.39 19.13 -0.88
CA GLU A 172 -3.83 19.03 0.51
C GLU A 172 -5.29 19.49 0.72
N THR A 173 -5.86 20.21 -0.24
CA THR A 173 -7.27 20.60 -0.22
C THR A 173 -8.17 19.60 -0.93
N ASP A 174 -7.58 18.65 -1.69
CA ASP A 174 -8.30 17.85 -2.66
C ASP A 174 -8.22 16.35 -2.36
N VAL A 175 -9.23 15.63 -2.81
CA VAL A 175 -9.27 14.17 -2.77
C VAL A 175 -9.57 13.57 -4.13
N LEU A 176 -9.00 12.40 -4.36
CA LEU A 176 -9.38 11.45 -5.39
C LEU A 176 -10.03 10.22 -4.73
N LYS A 177 -10.70 9.41 -5.54
CA LYS A 177 -11.22 8.10 -5.12
C LYS A 177 -10.62 7.01 -5.98
N LEU A 178 -10.16 5.92 -5.34
CA LEU A 178 -9.54 4.81 -6.06
C LEU A 178 -10.56 3.92 -6.77
N ASN A 179 -11.75 3.79 -6.19
CA ASN A 179 -12.77 2.81 -6.59
C ASN A 179 -13.91 3.36 -7.44
N THR A 180 -13.91 4.64 -7.77
CA THR A 180 -14.93 5.29 -8.60
C THR A 180 -14.28 6.03 -9.78
N GLY A 181 -15.10 6.50 -10.72
CA GLY A 181 -14.68 7.37 -11.81
C GLY A 181 -14.91 8.86 -11.54
N ASP A 182 -15.06 9.23 -10.27
CA ASP A 182 -15.32 10.63 -9.88
C ASP A 182 -14.09 11.50 -10.18
N ALA A 183 -14.35 12.73 -10.57
CA ALA A 183 -13.31 13.75 -10.68
C ALA A 183 -12.77 14.14 -9.30
N THR A 184 -11.60 14.78 -9.28
CA THR A 184 -11.06 15.44 -8.09
C THR A 184 -12.12 16.29 -7.41
N SER A 185 -12.22 16.20 -6.10
CA SER A 185 -13.12 17.00 -5.27
C SER A 185 -12.31 17.83 -4.29
N ASP A 186 -12.63 19.12 -4.20
CA ASP A 186 -12.21 19.97 -3.09
C ASP A 186 -12.91 19.46 -1.82
N LEU A 187 -12.12 18.95 -0.88
CA LEU A 187 -12.60 18.39 0.38
C LEU A 187 -11.52 18.56 1.47
N GLY A 188 -11.22 19.83 1.79
CA GLY A 188 -10.17 20.21 2.73
C GLY A 188 -10.29 19.55 4.11
N SER A 189 -11.50 19.20 4.53
CA SER A 189 -11.71 18.43 5.77
C SER A 189 -11.14 17.00 5.74
N ALA A 190 -10.70 16.48 4.60
CA ALA A 190 -10.02 15.19 4.55
C ALA A 190 -8.59 15.30 5.09
N TRP A 191 -7.80 16.22 4.57
CA TRP A 191 -6.39 16.42 4.93
C TRP A 191 -6.16 17.66 5.81
N TYR A 192 -7.27 18.31 6.22
CA TYR A 192 -7.25 19.52 7.05
C TYR A 192 -6.41 20.65 6.43
N ASP A 193 -6.52 20.81 5.11
CA ASP A 193 -5.75 21.77 4.31
C ASP A 193 -4.25 21.82 4.69
N THR A 194 -3.69 20.66 5.00
CA THR A 194 -2.35 20.57 5.55
C THR A 194 -1.51 19.57 4.75
N GLU A 195 -0.42 20.04 4.17
CA GLU A 195 0.55 19.19 3.48
C GLU A 195 1.12 18.11 4.41
N PRO A 196 1.24 16.86 3.94
CA PRO A 196 1.93 15.83 4.71
C PRO A 196 3.42 16.16 4.85
N THR A 197 4.01 15.68 5.94
CA THR A 197 5.45 15.80 6.23
C THR A 197 6.17 14.46 6.06
N ALA A 198 7.46 14.42 6.39
CA ALA A 198 8.24 13.17 6.36
C ALA A 198 7.87 12.18 7.48
N SER A 199 7.02 12.55 8.43
CA SER A 199 6.71 11.74 9.61
C SER A 199 5.23 11.73 10.02
N VAL A 200 4.41 12.66 9.49
CA VAL A 200 2.98 12.73 9.79
C VAL A 200 2.18 13.18 8.57
N PHE A 201 0.95 12.71 8.46
CA PHE A 201 -0.09 13.34 7.65
C PHE A 201 -1.23 13.79 8.58
N THR A 202 -1.94 14.83 8.18
CA THR A 202 -3.03 15.41 8.99
C THR A 202 -4.37 14.98 8.41
N ILE A 203 -5.33 14.67 9.27
CA ILE A 203 -6.72 14.38 8.91
C ILE A 203 -7.65 15.31 9.68
N GLY A 204 -8.72 15.75 9.02
CA GLY A 204 -9.83 16.49 9.65
C GLY A 204 -10.99 15.56 10.02
N ASP A 205 -12.21 16.06 10.04
CA ASP A 205 -13.42 15.32 10.45
C ASP A 205 -14.09 14.50 9.33
N GLN A 206 -13.52 14.51 8.14
CA GLN A 206 -14.12 13.83 6.98
C GLN A 206 -14.26 12.32 7.25
N ILE A 207 -15.47 11.80 7.10
CA ILE A 207 -15.81 10.41 7.48
C ILE A 207 -15.10 9.32 6.65
N GLY A 208 -14.50 9.65 5.51
CA GLY A 208 -13.66 8.75 4.72
C GLY A 208 -12.29 8.50 5.34
N VAL A 209 -11.85 9.39 6.24
CA VAL A 209 -10.54 9.31 6.90
C VAL A 209 -10.62 9.35 8.43
N ASN A 210 -11.70 9.89 9.05
CA ASN A 210 -11.71 10.13 10.49
C ASN A 210 -13.10 9.98 11.17
N ALA A 211 -14.00 9.13 10.69
CA ALA A 211 -15.26 8.88 11.42
C ALA A 211 -14.96 8.30 12.82
N ASN A 212 -15.73 8.78 13.81
CA ASN A 212 -15.53 8.41 15.22
C ASN A 212 -15.67 6.89 15.45
N ASN A 213 -14.70 6.29 16.14
CA ASN A 213 -14.62 4.85 16.46
C ASN A 213 -14.53 3.91 15.24
N GLU A 214 -14.38 4.41 14.04
CA GLU A 214 -14.13 3.59 12.85
C GLU A 214 -12.64 3.31 12.68
N THR A 215 -12.29 2.15 12.14
CA THR A 215 -10.89 1.77 11.90
C THR A 215 -10.49 2.00 10.45
N TYR A 216 -9.23 2.34 10.24
CA TYR A 216 -8.65 2.70 8.96
C TYR A 216 -7.31 2.02 8.72
N VAL A 217 -7.00 1.82 7.44
CA VAL A 217 -5.64 1.56 6.96
C VAL A 217 -5.26 2.64 5.95
N ALA A 218 -4.03 3.12 6.05
CA ALA A 218 -3.40 4.02 5.09
C ALA A 218 -2.17 3.34 4.47
N TYR A 219 -2.09 3.33 3.15
CA TYR A 219 -0.91 2.93 2.39
C TYR A 219 -0.24 4.18 1.86
N LEU A 220 1.02 4.38 2.25
CA LEU A 220 1.80 5.56 1.92
C LEU A 220 2.90 5.21 0.93
N PHE A 221 2.95 5.92 -0.17
CA PHE A 221 3.96 5.77 -1.21
C PHE A 221 4.85 7.01 -1.22
N ALA A 222 6.16 6.82 -1.18
CA ALA A 222 7.11 7.91 -1.29
C ALA A 222 7.08 8.53 -2.68
N HIS A 223 7.69 9.69 -2.83
CA HIS A 223 8.02 10.28 -4.10
C HIS A 223 9.50 10.63 -4.08
N ASN A 224 10.27 9.90 -4.85
CA ASN A 224 11.66 10.20 -5.04
C ASN A 224 11.80 11.28 -6.12
N ASN A 225 12.77 12.17 -5.97
CA ASN A 225 12.91 13.35 -6.81
C ASN A 225 14.37 13.62 -7.16
N ASP A 226 15.10 12.58 -7.58
CA ASP A 226 16.53 12.60 -7.92
C ASP A 226 17.42 13.16 -6.77
N ASP A 227 16.95 13.04 -5.55
CA ASP A 227 17.59 13.61 -4.35
C ASP A 227 18.48 12.61 -3.59
N GLY A 228 18.74 11.43 -4.18
CA GLY A 228 19.43 10.32 -3.53
C GLY A 228 18.67 9.78 -2.32
N GLY A 229 17.37 10.05 -2.28
CA GLY A 229 16.48 9.70 -1.18
C GLY A 229 16.38 8.20 -0.95
N PHE A 230 16.66 7.39 -1.97
CA PHE A 230 16.74 5.94 -1.87
C PHE A 230 17.99 5.46 -2.62
N GLY A 231 18.91 4.79 -1.91
CA GLY A 231 20.18 4.34 -2.46
C GLY A 231 21.34 5.32 -2.19
N GLU A 232 22.42 5.23 -2.96
CA GLU A 232 23.58 6.12 -2.90
C GLU A 232 23.27 7.46 -3.61
N PRO A 233 23.97 8.56 -3.27
CA PRO A 233 23.79 9.83 -3.95
C PRO A 233 23.96 9.71 -5.47
N GLY A 234 22.95 10.10 -6.22
CA GLY A 234 22.90 9.98 -7.68
C GLY A 234 22.29 8.69 -8.20
N ASP A 235 21.77 7.83 -7.32
CA ASP A 235 21.01 6.63 -7.67
C ASP A 235 19.56 6.93 -8.05
N GLN A 236 19.00 5.97 -8.77
CA GLN A 236 17.70 6.10 -9.43
C GLN A 236 16.54 6.23 -8.43
N ASP A 237 15.57 7.04 -8.78
CA ASP A 237 14.26 7.02 -8.16
C ASP A 237 13.58 5.67 -8.41
N ILE A 238 13.18 4.97 -7.35
CA ILE A 238 12.46 3.71 -7.47
C ILE A 238 10.95 3.86 -7.34
N ILE A 239 10.48 5.00 -6.88
CA ILE A 239 9.07 5.33 -6.82
C ILE A 239 8.85 6.81 -7.11
N LYS A 240 7.95 7.09 -8.03
CA LYS A 240 7.59 8.45 -8.45
C LYS A 240 6.08 8.55 -8.60
N CYS A 241 5.45 9.38 -7.79
CA CYS A 241 4.00 9.64 -7.78
C CYS A 241 3.71 11.02 -8.38
#